data_5425f2e2ea2dec764ffbf14ce835f974
#
_entry.id   5425f2e2ea2dec764ffbf14ce835f974
#
_cell.length_a   1.000
_cell.length_b   1.000
_cell.length_c   1.000
_cell.angle_alpha   90.00
_cell.angle_beta   90.00
_cell.angle_gamma   90.00
#
_symmetry.space_group_name_H-M   'P 1'
#
loop_
_entity.id
_entity.type
_entity.pdbx_description
1 polymer ?
#
loop_
_entity_poly.entity_id
_entity_poly.type
_entity_poly.pdbx_seq_one_letter_code
_entity_poly.pdbx_strand_id
1 'polypeptide(L)'
;MVSKHDTSTNANDPNESELHNTLAHAIGRTDGNPLFVISQKTLTGHAKGGACIFQVNGLTQLFKSGVIPANAALDCVDPKLQRDDHMVWVRKPLRIGGGEDEFGRETAGRPVKAGLATSLGFGHVSGFVALVHPGAFEAAVAKPMVRPHWKLGVSVPRPPGCRPASP
;
A
#
# COMPACT_ATOMS: atom_id res chain seq x y z
N MET A 1 0.54 3.64 3.73
CA MET A 1 -0.10 2.42 4.27
C MET A 1 -0.23 1.37 3.18
N VAL A 2 -0.19 0.07 3.54
CA VAL A 2 -0.40 -1.05 2.62
C VAL A 2 -1.57 -1.89 3.08
N SER A 3 -2.49 -2.20 2.17
CA SER A 3 -3.49 -3.26 2.31
C SER A 3 -3.01 -4.47 1.50
N LYS A 4 -2.54 -5.50 2.19
CA LYS A 4 -1.99 -6.71 1.58
C LYS A 4 -3.09 -7.60 1.01
N HIS A 5 -2.76 -8.39 0.01
CA HIS A 5 -3.63 -9.47 -0.45
C HIS A 5 -3.85 -10.51 0.64
N ASP A 6 -2.78 -10.99 1.24
CA ASP A 6 -2.72 -11.72 2.51
C ASP A 6 -3.76 -12.84 2.61
N THR A 7 -3.49 -13.95 1.94
CA THR A 7 -4.39 -15.11 1.87
C THR A 7 -4.07 -16.20 2.89
N SER A 8 -3.13 -15.94 3.81
CA SER A 8 -2.65 -16.89 4.82
C SER A 8 -2.13 -18.19 4.20
N THR A 9 -1.41 -18.08 3.09
CA THR A 9 -0.76 -19.24 2.47
C THR A 9 0.75 -19.15 2.61
N ASN A 10 1.39 -20.27 2.93
CA ASN A 10 2.84 -20.37 3.12
C ASN A 10 3.66 -19.87 1.93
N ALA A 11 3.11 -19.93 0.72
CA ALA A 11 3.78 -19.45 -0.48
C ALA A 11 3.62 -17.93 -0.68
N ASN A 12 2.45 -17.38 -0.36
CA ASN A 12 2.15 -15.96 -0.63
C ASN A 12 2.74 -15.02 0.40
N ASP A 13 2.61 -15.35 1.68
CA ASP A 13 2.92 -14.42 2.76
C ASP A 13 4.37 -13.92 2.75
N PRO A 14 5.40 -14.78 2.57
CA PRO A 14 6.78 -14.31 2.46
C PRO A 14 7.02 -13.47 1.20
N ASN A 15 6.47 -13.88 0.06
CA ASN A 15 6.65 -13.17 -1.22
C ASN A 15 6.04 -11.77 -1.17
N GLU A 16 4.84 -11.65 -0.62
CA GLU A 16 4.16 -10.37 -0.53
C GLU A 16 4.84 -9.45 0.50
N SER A 17 5.34 -9.98 1.60
CA SER A 17 6.11 -9.22 2.58
C SER A 17 7.41 -8.70 1.98
N GLU A 18 8.12 -9.52 1.22
CA GLU A 18 9.35 -9.12 0.51
C GLU A 18 9.06 -8.04 -0.55
N LEU A 19 7.94 -8.16 -1.29
CA LEU A 19 7.51 -7.12 -2.23
C LEU A 19 7.35 -5.77 -1.54
N HIS A 20 6.66 -5.74 -0.40
CA HIS A 20 6.42 -4.49 0.32
C HIS A 20 7.68 -3.93 0.96
N ASN A 21 8.60 -4.79 1.40
CA ASN A 21 9.90 -4.38 1.88
C ASN A 21 10.71 -3.71 0.77
N THR A 22 10.86 -4.40 -0.35
CA THR A 22 11.56 -3.87 -1.53
C THR A 22 10.96 -2.52 -1.96
N LEU A 23 9.63 -2.41 -1.94
CA LEU A 23 8.95 -1.16 -2.24
C LEU A 23 9.28 -0.07 -1.21
N ALA A 24 9.28 -0.38 0.09
CA ALA A 24 9.60 0.59 1.14
C ALA A 24 11.01 1.18 0.93
N HIS A 25 11.99 0.35 0.62
CA HIS A 25 13.33 0.80 0.27
C HIS A 25 13.35 1.64 -1.02
N ALA A 26 12.67 1.19 -2.07
CA ALA A 26 12.64 1.88 -3.36
C ALA A 26 12.02 3.28 -3.30
N ILE A 27 11.01 3.48 -2.45
CA ILE A 27 10.39 4.79 -2.23
C ILE A 27 11.10 5.64 -1.17
N GLY A 28 12.25 5.19 -0.68
CA GLY A 28 13.08 5.94 0.26
C GLY A 28 12.47 6.11 1.65
N ARG A 29 11.84 5.07 2.20
CA ARG A 29 11.39 5.10 3.60
C ARG A 29 12.58 5.25 4.52
N THR A 30 12.42 6.12 5.51
CA THR A 30 13.44 6.40 6.53
C THR A 30 12.98 5.90 7.90
N ASP A 31 13.91 5.76 8.82
CA ASP A 31 13.62 5.41 10.20
C ASP A 31 12.56 6.36 10.79
N GLY A 32 11.66 5.82 11.60
CA GLY A 32 10.56 6.58 12.18
C GLY A 32 9.41 6.94 11.23
N ASN A 33 9.48 6.51 9.96
CA ASN A 33 8.40 6.68 8.98
C ASN A 33 7.84 5.30 8.56
N PRO A 34 7.05 4.64 9.40
CA PRO A 34 6.62 3.26 9.18
C PRO A 34 5.64 3.12 8.02
N LEU A 35 5.66 1.94 7.43
CA LEU A 35 4.65 1.48 6.49
C LEU A 35 3.62 0.64 7.27
N PHE A 36 2.50 1.22 7.62
CA PHE A 36 1.42 0.49 8.29
C PHE A 36 0.83 -0.57 7.35
N VAL A 37 0.73 -1.78 7.86
CA VAL A 37 0.27 -2.96 7.12
C VAL A 37 -1.05 -3.46 7.69
N ILE A 38 -2.02 -3.64 6.82
CA ILE A 38 -3.31 -4.25 7.17
C ILE A 38 -3.64 -5.38 6.20
N SER A 39 -4.30 -6.40 6.74
CA SER A 39 -5.00 -7.42 5.96
C SER A 39 -6.49 -7.16 6.03
N GLN A 40 -7.06 -6.61 4.98
CA GLN A 40 -8.51 -6.33 4.94
C GLN A 40 -9.33 -7.61 5.11
N LYS A 41 -8.81 -8.76 4.68
CA LYS A 41 -9.49 -10.05 4.79
C LYS A 41 -9.72 -10.53 6.22
N THR A 42 -8.94 -10.04 7.18
CA THR A 42 -9.20 -10.33 8.61
C THR A 42 -10.52 -9.75 9.09
N LEU A 43 -11.03 -8.72 8.42
CA LEU A 43 -12.29 -8.04 8.73
C LEU A 43 -13.44 -8.50 7.84
N THR A 44 -13.17 -8.78 6.56
CA THR A 44 -14.22 -8.99 5.55
C THR A 44 -14.29 -10.42 5.03
N GLY A 45 -13.34 -11.28 5.39
CA GLY A 45 -13.15 -12.54 4.70
C GLY A 45 -12.61 -12.36 3.28
N HIS A 46 -12.37 -13.48 2.60
CA HIS A 46 -11.84 -13.48 1.23
C HIS A 46 -12.98 -13.54 0.21
N ALA A 47 -13.39 -12.41 -0.31
CA ALA A 47 -14.44 -12.27 -1.33
C ALA A 47 -13.97 -12.63 -2.76
N LYS A 48 -12.91 -13.40 -2.89
CA LYS A 48 -12.34 -13.86 -4.18
C LYS A 48 -12.14 -12.67 -5.14
N GLY A 49 -12.78 -12.66 -6.31
CA GLY A 49 -12.67 -11.57 -7.27
C GLY A 49 -13.06 -10.18 -6.74
N GLY A 50 -13.90 -10.11 -5.71
CA GLY A 50 -14.28 -8.87 -5.04
C GLY A 50 -13.30 -8.39 -3.95
N ALA A 51 -12.29 -9.17 -3.60
CA ALA A 51 -11.42 -8.87 -2.46
C ALA A 51 -10.70 -7.52 -2.58
N CYS A 52 -10.26 -7.15 -3.79
CA CYS A 52 -9.59 -5.88 -4.01
C CYS A 52 -10.52 -4.68 -3.78
N ILE A 53 -11.81 -4.80 -4.06
CA ILE A 53 -12.80 -3.74 -3.79
C ILE A 53 -12.90 -3.45 -2.29
N PHE A 54 -12.90 -4.49 -1.45
CA PHE A 54 -12.87 -4.28 0.01
C PHE A 54 -11.59 -3.60 0.46
N GLN A 55 -10.44 -3.92 -0.14
CA GLN A 55 -9.17 -3.24 0.14
C GLN A 55 -9.24 -1.75 -0.24
N VAL A 56 -9.77 -1.43 -1.42
CA VAL A 56 -9.97 -0.04 -1.87
C VAL A 56 -10.92 0.70 -0.93
N ASN A 57 -12.06 0.09 -0.56
CA ASN A 57 -13.00 0.68 0.39
C ASN A 57 -12.35 0.93 1.75
N GLY A 58 -11.56 -0.02 2.26
CA GLY A 58 -10.82 0.15 3.51
C GLY A 58 -9.84 1.33 3.45
N LEU A 59 -9.14 1.50 2.33
CA LEU A 59 -8.24 2.64 2.12
C LEU A 59 -8.99 3.98 2.02
N THR A 60 -10.15 4.02 1.36
CA THR A 60 -10.96 5.24 1.27
C THR A 60 -11.56 5.63 2.61
N GLN A 61 -12.01 4.67 3.41
CA GLN A 61 -12.47 4.92 4.78
C GLN A 61 -11.35 5.45 5.67
N LEU A 62 -10.13 4.90 5.53
CA LEU A 62 -8.96 5.42 6.23
C LEU A 62 -8.68 6.88 5.87
N PHE A 63 -8.71 7.25 4.59
CA PHE A 63 -8.49 8.64 4.17
C PHE A 63 -9.52 9.57 4.79
N LYS A 64 -10.77 9.12 4.89
CA LYS A 64 -11.85 9.88 5.49
C LYS A 64 -11.72 10.01 7.01
N SER A 65 -11.52 8.89 7.70
CA SER A 65 -11.57 8.85 9.17
C SER A 65 -10.25 9.13 9.87
N GLY A 66 -9.11 8.98 9.18
CA GLY A 66 -7.77 9.02 9.79
C GLY A 66 -7.51 7.86 10.77
N VAL A 67 -8.28 6.78 10.70
CA VAL A 67 -8.13 5.61 11.57
C VAL A 67 -7.67 4.40 10.78
N ILE A 68 -6.53 3.84 11.14
CA ILE A 68 -6.04 2.57 10.62
C ILE A 68 -6.72 1.45 11.39
N PRO A 69 -7.46 0.54 10.74
CA PRO A 69 -8.09 -0.58 11.43
C PRO A 69 -7.04 -1.57 11.94
N ALA A 70 -7.42 -2.35 12.94
CA ALA A 70 -6.60 -3.47 13.39
C ALA A 70 -6.63 -4.62 12.37
N ASN A 71 -5.57 -5.41 12.34
CA ASN A 71 -5.62 -6.75 11.81
C ASN A 71 -6.35 -7.62 12.84
N ALA A 72 -7.61 -7.98 12.56
CA ALA A 72 -8.42 -8.73 13.50
C ALA A 72 -7.77 -10.09 13.81
N ALA A 73 -7.81 -10.49 15.08
CA ALA A 73 -7.24 -11.74 15.58
C ALA A 73 -5.70 -11.88 15.36
N LEU A 74 -4.98 -10.78 15.13
CA LEU A 74 -3.52 -10.80 15.06
C LEU A 74 -2.94 -10.72 16.47
N ASP A 75 -2.55 -11.84 17.04
CA ASP A 75 -1.86 -11.90 18.32
C ASP A 75 -0.35 -11.68 18.17
N CYS A 76 0.26 -12.40 17.25
CA CYS A 76 1.69 -12.29 16.95
C CYS A 76 1.92 -12.33 15.43
N VAL A 77 2.86 -11.54 14.96
CA VAL A 77 3.36 -11.64 13.57
C VAL A 77 4.37 -12.78 13.51
N ASP A 78 4.24 -13.66 12.51
CA ASP A 78 5.22 -14.71 12.28
C ASP A 78 6.62 -14.08 12.14
N PRO A 79 7.63 -14.55 12.89
CA PRO A 79 9.00 -14.04 12.81
C PRO A 79 9.57 -14.02 11.38
N LYS A 80 9.11 -14.93 10.52
CA LYS A 80 9.50 -14.96 9.10
C LYS A 80 9.01 -13.74 8.31
N LEU A 81 7.96 -13.08 8.80
CA LEU A 81 7.35 -11.90 8.17
C LEU A 81 7.83 -10.58 8.84
N GLN A 82 8.57 -10.67 9.94
CA GLN A 82 9.08 -9.52 10.70
C GLN A 82 10.44 -9.02 10.18
N ARG A 83 10.74 -9.20 8.92
CA ARG A 83 12.08 -8.94 8.37
C ARG A 83 12.39 -7.45 8.16
N ASP A 84 11.43 -6.57 8.45
CA ASP A 84 11.48 -5.22 7.90
C ASP A 84 11.38 -4.15 8.96
N ASP A 85 12.36 -3.29 8.98
CA ASP A 85 12.48 -2.15 9.88
C ASP A 85 11.38 -1.09 9.65
N HIS A 86 10.70 -1.15 8.51
CA HIS A 86 9.70 -0.17 8.12
C HIS A 86 8.24 -0.65 8.25
N MET A 87 7.97 -1.95 8.38
CA MET A 87 6.61 -2.48 8.44
C MET A 87 6.08 -2.55 9.86
N VAL A 88 4.92 -1.95 10.07
CA VAL A 88 4.19 -1.99 11.34
C VAL A 88 2.84 -2.67 11.13
N TRP A 89 2.67 -3.81 11.78
CA TRP A 89 1.44 -4.58 11.79
C TRP A 89 0.51 -4.07 12.87
N VAL A 90 -0.59 -3.44 12.46
CA VAL A 90 -1.50 -2.78 13.39
C VAL A 90 -2.36 -3.82 14.10
N ARG A 91 -2.24 -3.92 15.42
CA ARG A 91 -2.96 -4.88 16.27
C ARG A 91 -4.19 -4.30 16.98
N LYS A 92 -4.23 -2.99 17.11
CA LYS A 92 -5.38 -2.24 17.64
C LYS A 92 -5.65 -1.06 16.72
N PRO A 93 -6.90 -0.59 16.59
CA PRO A 93 -7.17 0.59 15.77
C PRO A 93 -6.27 1.75 16.19
N LEU A 94 -5.62 2.36 15.21
CA LEU A 94 -4.68 3.45 15.43
C LEU A 94 -5.19 4.72 14.75
N ARG A 95 -5.52 5.74 15.53
CA ARG A 95 -5.86 7.07 15.00
C ARG A 95 -4.56 7.83 14.74
N ILE A 96 -4.37 8.23 13.49
CA ILE A 96 -3.22 9.04 13.06
C ILE A 96 -3.62 10.48 12.77
N GLY A 97 -4.91 10.77 12.75
CA GLY A 97 -5.46 12.10 12.57
C GLY A 97 -5.60 12.55 11.11
N GLY A 98 -6.01 13.79 10.93
CA GLY A 98 -6.22 14.38 9.61
C GLY A 98 -7.41 13.81 8.84
N GLY A 99 -8.39 13.28 9.52
CA GLY A 99 -9.67 12.85 8.98
C GLY A 99 -10.83 13.37 9.83
N GLU A 100 -12.02 12.86 9.60
CA GLU A 100 -13.22 13.21 10.33
C GLU A 100 -13.53 12.19 11.44
N ASP A 101 -14.09 12.64 12.55
CA ASP A 101 -14.65 11.78 13.58
C ASP A 101 -16.05 11.26 13.16
N GLU A 102 -16.70 10.49 14.03
CA GLU A 102 -18.04 9.96 13.82
C GLU A 102 -19.14 11.03 13.66
N PHE A 103 -18.85 12.27 14.05
CA PHE A 103 -19.73 13.42 13.92
C PHE A 103 -19.36 14.33 12.73
N GLY A 104 -18.41 13.92 11.89
CA GLY A 104 -17.95 14.69 10.73
C GLY A 104 -17.04 15.88 11.09
N ARG A 105 -16.48 15.93 12.31
CA ARG A 105 -15.56 16.98 12.73
C ARG A 105 -14.12 16.62 12.36
N GLU A 106 -13.38 17.60 11.83
CA GLU A 106 -11.96 17.39 11.54
C GLU A 106 -11.17 17.06 12.82
N THR A 107 -10.32 16.06 12.71
CA THR A 107 -9.43 15.61 13.78
C THR A 107 -8.02 16.14 13.56
N ALA A 108 -7.36 16.54 14.66
CA ALA A 108 -5.96 16.95 14.60
C ALA A 108 -5.05 15.80 14.15
N GLY A 109 -3.97 16.12 13.45
CA GLY A 109 -2.98 15.16 12.97
C GLY A 109 -2.65 15.33 11.50
N ARG A 110 -1.87 14.38 10.97
CA ARG A 110 -1.49 14.37 9.55
C ARG A 110 -2.28 13.30 8.81
N PRO A 111 -2.98 13.65 7.72
CA PRO A 111 -3.71 12.67 6.94
C PRO A 111 -2.75 11.64 6.31
N VAL A 112 -3.23 10.43 6.14
CA VAL A 112 -2.54 9.46 5.29
C VAL A 112 -2.57 9.97 3.86
N LYS A 113 -1.41 10.17 3.28
CA LYS A 113 -1.28 10.76 1.94
C LYS A 113 -1.52 9.76 0.82
N ALA A 114 -1.18 8.49 1.05
CA ALA A 114 -1.34 7.44 0.06
C ALA A 114 -1.54 6.07 0.71
N GLY A 115 -2.25 5.20 0.01
CA GLY A 115 -2.43 3.81 0.34
C GLY A 115 -2.15 2.92 -0.88
N LEU A 116 -1.64 1.74 -0.62
CA LEU A 116 -1.34 0.73 -1.62
C LEU A 116 -2.21 -0.49 -1.37
N ALA A 117 -2.75 -1.09 -2.40
CA ALA A 117 -3.42 -2.37 -2.32
C ALA A 117 -2.75 -3.35 -3.28
N THR A 118 -2.42 -4.53 -2.79
CA THR A 118 -1.97 -5.66 -3.61
C THR A 118 -3.08 -6.67 -3.76
N SER A 119 -3.22 -7.23 -4.94
CA SER A 119 -4.15 -8.31 -5.22
C SER A 119 -3.47 -9.35 -6.07
N LEU A 120 -3.38 -10.57 -5.56
CA LEU A 120 -2.69 -11.68 -6.19
C LEU A 120 -3.72 -12.75 -6.54
N GLY A 121 -3.73 -13.19 -7.78
CA GLY A 121 -4.64 -14.21 -8.28
C GLY A 121 -3.90 -15.49 -8.72
N PHE A 122 -4.67 -16.53 -8.95
CA PHE A 122 -4.14 -17.76 -9.52
C PHE A 122 -3.57 -17.51 -10.93
N GLY A 123 -2.56 -18.28 -11.31
CA GLY A 123 -1.91 -18.14 -12.62
C GLY A 123 -0.97 -16.95 -12.71
N HIS A 124 -0.44 -16.49 -11.56
CA HIS A 124 0.52 -15.38 -11.47
C HIS A 124 -0.04 -14.01 -11.93
N VAL A 125 -1.36 -13.86 -11.95
CA VAL A 125 -1.98 -12.55 -12.20
C VAL A 125 -1.86 -11.71 -10.93
N SER A 126 -1.18 -10.59 -11.04
CA SER A 126 -0.96 -9.67 -9.91
C SER A 126 -1.48 -8.28 -10.24
N GLY A 127 -2.21 -7.69 -9.30
CA GLY A 127 -2.67 -6.30 -9.35
C GLY A 127 -2.02 -5.48 -8.25
N PHE A 128 -1.64 -4.26 -8.59
CA PHE A 128 -1.11 -3.28 -7.65
C PHE A 128 -1.82 -1.95 -7.88
N VAL A 129 -2.48 -1.42 -6.86
CA VAL A 129 -3.24 -0.18 -6.92
C VAL A 129 -2.68 0.80 -5.90
N ALA A 130 -2.34 1.99 -6.36
CA ALA A 130 -1.99 3.10 -5.49
C ALA A 130 -3.15 4.10 -5.46
N LEU A 131 -3.61 4.44 -4.27
CA LEU A 131 -4.58 5.50 -4.05
C LEU A 131 -3.88 6.66 -3.35
N VAL A 132 -4.17 7.86 -3.81
CA VAL A 132 -3.61 9.09 -3.24
C VAL A 132 -4.74 9.92 -2.66
N HIS A 133 -4.56 10.43 -1.46
CA HIS A 133 -5.51 11.35 -0.84
C HIS A 133 -5.65 12.61 -1.71
N PRO A 134 -6.89 13.10 -1.99
CA PRO A 134 -7.11 14.23 -2.88
C PRO A 134 -6.23 15.45 -2.55
N GLY A 135 -6.19 15.90 -1.31
CA GLY A 135 -5.36 17.04 -0.91
C GLY A 135 -3.85 16.80 -1.07
N ALA A 136 -3.40 15.54 -0.99
CA ALA A 136 -1.99 15.22 -1.27
C ALA A 136 -1.69 15.25 -2.76
N PHE A 137 -2.63 14.83 -3.59
CA PHE A 137 -2.54 14.92 -5.06
C PHE A 137 -2.51 16.38 -5.49
N GLU A 138 -3.45 17.20 -5.04
CA GLU A 138 -3.51 18.64 -5.35
C GLU A 138 -2.22 19.36 -4.95
N ALA A 139 -1.72 19.09 -3.74
CA ALA A 139 -0.46 19.66 -3.26
C ALA A 139 0.76 19.21 -4.08
N ALA A 140 0.72 18.02 -4.67
CA ALA A 140 1.79 17.53 -5.53
C ALA A 140 1.74 18.18 -6.92
N VAL A 141 0.53 18.35 -7.48
CA VAL A 141 0.34 18.96 -8.80
C VAL A 141 0.56 20.48 -8.78
N ALA A 142 0.23 21.14 -7.68
CA ALA A 142 0.45 22.59 -7.53
C ALA A 142 1.94 22.97 -7.42
N LYS A 143 2.83 22.03 -7.13
CA LYS A 143 4.27 22.26 -7.15
C LYS A 143 4.77 22.30 -8.60
N PRO A 144 5.61 23.30 -8.99
CA PRO A 144 6.28 23.27 -10.30
C PRO A 144 6.97 21.91 -10.44
N MET A 145 6.67 21.20 -11.50
CA MET A 145 7.27 19.89 -11.76
C MET A 145 8.76 20.10 -12.05
N VAL A 146 9.57 20.05 -11.01
CA VAL A 146 11.00 19.78 -11.17
C VAL A 146 11.05 18.36 -11.72
N ARG A 147 11.29 18.22 -13.02
CA ARG A 147 11.42 16.90 -13.65
C ARG A 147 12.49 16.14 -12.88
N PRO A 148 12.16 15.09 -12.13
CA PRO A 148 13.20 14.23 -11.61
C PRO A 148 13.93 13.68 -12.82
N HIS A 149 15.23 13.80 -12.86
CA HIS A 149 16.06 13.08 -13.83
C HIS A 149 16.03 11.59 -13.47
N TRP A 150 14.91 10.95 -13.69
CA TRP A 150 14.81 9.50 -13.65
C TRP A 150 15.61 8.99 -14.86
N LYS A 151 16.88 8.76 -14.66
CA LYS A 151 17.58 7.81 -15.50
C LYS A 151 17.03 6.43 -15.12
N LEU A 152 15.94 6.06 -15.74
CA LEU A 152 15.51 4.66 -15.79
C LEU A 152 16.60 3.90 -16.52
N GLY A 153 17.61 3.44 -15.80
CA GLY A 153 18.62 2.51 -16.27
C GLY A 153 18.09 1.10 -16.49
N VAL A 154 16.78 0.96 -16.74
CA VAL A 154 16.19 -0.30 -17.15
C VAL A 154 16.20 -0.33 -18.67
N SER A 155 17.27 -0.88 -19.23
CA SER A 155 17.24 -1.36 -20.61
C SER A 155 16.28 -2.55 -20.66
N VAL A 156 15.02 -2.30 -21.05
CA VAL A 156 14.11 -3.39 -21.40
C VAL A 156 14.70 -4.05 -22.65
N PRO A 157 15.08 -5.35 -22.61
CA PRO A 157 15.53 -6.05 -23.79
C PRO A 157 14.42 -5.98 -24.85
N ARG A 158 14.72 -5.44 -26.02
CA ARG A 158 13.74 -5.45 -27.12
C ARG A 158 13.58 -6.88 -27.60
N PRO A 159 12.34 -7.34 -27.84
CA PRO A 159 12.14 -8.62 -28.47
C PRO A 159 12.81 -8.64 -29.85
N PRO A 160 13.43 -9.74 -30.25
CA PRO A 160 14.09 -9.85 -31.54
C PRO A 160 13.09 -9.59 -32.66
N GLY A 161 13.38 -8.64 -33.56
CA GLY A 161 12.55 -8.31 -34.74
C GLY A 161 11.94 -6.91 -34.78
N CYS A 162 11.98 -6.10 -33.72
CA CYS A 162 11.52 -4.70 -33.78
C CYS A 162 12.60 -3.78 -34.37
N ARG A 163 12.37 -3.27 -35.60
CA ARG A 163 13.18 -2.19 -36.18
C ARG A 163 12.81 -0.84 -35.54
N PRO A 164 13.76 0.06 -35.32
CA PRO A 164 13.46 1.43 -34.90
C PRO A 164 12.64 2.14 -35.99
N ALA A 165 11.61 2.89 -35.58
CA ALA A 165 10.98 3.84 -36.49
C ALA A 165 12.04 4.85 -36.97
N SER A 166 12.10 5.03 -38.27
CA SER A 166 12.99 6.05 -38.88
C SER A 166 12.53 7.45 -38.48
N PRO A 167 13.45 8.39 -38.33
CA PRO A 167 13.16 9.76 -37.90
C PRO A 167 12.23 10.52 -38.86
#